data_f58b2bfde5d5a27bc882ddef83e6aea3
#
_entry.id   f58b2bfde5d5a27bc882ddef83e6aea3
#
_cell.length_a   1.000
_cell.length_b   1.000
_cell.length_c   1.000
_cell.angle_alpha   90.00
_cell.angle_beta   90.00
_cell.angle_gamma   90.00
#
_symmetry.space_group_name_H-M   'P 1'
#
loop_
_entity.id
_entity.type
_entity.pdbx_description
1 polymer ?
#
loop_
_entity_poly.entity_id
_entity_poly.type
_entity_poly.pdbx_seq_one_letter_code
_entity_poly.pdbx_strand_id
1 'polypeptide(L)'
;MRTFQLSNPIYLKSGFTIVGPKEGDGNFADKFDIVLKNDIWCEKSYEKCESKMHRDAVSGAIKKAGLKREDIDIMLGGDLLNELAATSLAARNFPCAFLGLYNACSTFSESIIVGSTLIDGGFAKNITCSTSSHFASAERQYRFPLELGNQRTPTSQWTVTGAGCTVLSSEKPSMMNERVYEDDIIAIDENMNIDQKTLEKYKKSIEKQKKVIDKEKSNIVEDNFERESNDYAQPNTHYVTVTGGTMGKVVDLGIDDEANMGAAMAPAACDTIVTHFEESGRSPDYYDGIFTGDLGRHGKEMLEYLLSKEGITLPKYYMDCGASYFTPEQKTFQGGSGAGCVNTVFNSYILKKMQRGELKRVLLVPTGALLNKDTPLQKETIPGVSHAVTFESHPFLQ
;
A
#
# COMPACT_ATOMS: atom_id res chain seq x y z
N MET A 1 1.94 7.67 26.78
CA MET A 1 1.07 6.67 26.13
C MET A 1 1.05 6.97 24.64
N ARG A 2 1.46 5.99 23.84
CA ARG A 2 1.47 6.08 22.36
C ARG A 2 0.39 5.21 21.72
N THR A 3 -0.13 4.24 22.48
CA THR A 3 -1.22 3.35 22.06
C THR A 3 -2.58 3.97 22.42
N PHE A 4 -3.49 3.90 21.47
CA PHE A 4 -4.84 4.46 21.60
C PHE A 4 -5.89 3.46 21.11
N GLN A 5 -7.11 3.62 21.60
CA GLN A 5 -8.29 2.93 21.12
C GLN A 5 -9.30 3.97 20.64
N LEU A 6 -10.00 3.66 19.56
CA LEU A 6 -11.05 4.51 19.03
C LEU A 6 -12.34 4.29 19.83
N SER A 7 -13.11 5.36 20.03
CA SER A 7 -14.36 5.34 20.76
C SER A 7 -15.52 4.82 19.94
N ASN A 8 -15.45 5.04 18.62
CA ASN A 8 -16.46 4.63 17.66
C ASN A 8 -15.87 3.64 16.64
N PRO A 9 -16.68 2.73 16.08
CA PRO A 9 -16.22 1.86 15.02
C PRO A 9 -15.96 2.68 13.74
N ILE A 10 -14.74 2.57 13.20
CA ILE A 10 -14.36 3.18 11.92
C ILE A 10 -14.26 2.06 10.88
N TYR A 11 -15.10 2.12 9.88
CA TYR A 11 -15.26 1.06 8.90
C TYR A 11 -14.35 1.25 7.69
N LEU A 12 -13.78 0.15 7.20
CA LEU A 12 -13.16 0.09 5.88
C LEU A 12 -14.24 -0.21 4.85
N LYS A 13 -14.67 0.80 4.07
CA LYS A 13 -15.70 0.61 3.04
C LYS A 13 -15.17 -0.12 1.82
N SER A 14 -13.93 0.16 1.43
CA SER A 14 -13.30 -0.45 0.27
C SER A 14 -11.79 -0.35 0.33
N GLY A 15 -11.14 -1.13 -0.53
CA GLY A 15 -9.74 -1.00 -0.87
C GLY A 15 -9.55 -1.22 -2.38
N PHE A 16 -8.62 -0.51 -3.00
CA PHE A 16 -8.32 -0.62 -4.43
C PHE A 16 -6.83 -0.49 -4.69
N THR A 17 -6.33 -1.24 -5.68
CA THR A 17 -4.91 -1.34 -5.99
C THR A 17 -4.61 -1.30 -7.48
N ILE A 18 -3.56 -0.58 -7.86
CA ILE A 18 -2.98 -0.56 -9.20
C ILE A 18 -1.49 -0.81 -9.06
N VAL A 19 -0.95 -1.76 -9.82
CA VAL A 19 0.47 -2.10 -9.75
C VAL A 19 1.12 -2.20 -11.13
N GLY A 20 2.44 -2.11 -11.17
CA GLY A 20 3.24 -2.28 -12.37
C GLY A 20 3.33 -3.73 -12.85
N PRO A 21 3.91 -3.97 -14.05
CA PRO A 21 4.01 -5.31 -14.62
C PRO A 21 4.87 -6.25 -13.78
N LYS A 22 5.97 -5.78 -13.20
CA LYS A 22 6.83 -6.61 -12.36
C LYS A 22 6.11 -7.09 -11.09
N GLU A 23 5.32 -6.24 -10.49
CA GLU A 23 4.46 -6.51 -9.35
C GLU A 23 3.37 -7.54 -9.73
N GLY A 24 2.84 -7.40 -10.94
CA GLY A 24 1.87 -8.34 -11.53
C GLY A 24 2.41 -9.74 -11.82
N ASP A 25 3.72 -9.93 -11.78
CA ASP A 25 4.39 -11.24 -11.88
C ASP A 25 4.84 -11.78 -10.51
N GLY A 26 4.55 -11.05 -9.42
CA GLY A 26 4.93 -11.41 -8.06
C GLY A 26 3.96 -12.37 -7.36
N ASN A 27 4.21 -12.61 -6.07
CA ASN A 27 3.42 -13.57 -5.28
C ASN A 27 1.95 -13.15 -5.05
N PHE A 28 1.61 -11.89 -5.29
CA PHE A 28 0.26 -11.34 -5.14
C PHE A 28 -0.39 -10.99 -6.50
N ALA A 29 0.16 -11.48 -7.61
CA ALA A 29 -0.23 -11.12 -8.98
C ALA A 29 -1.73 -11.21 -9.26
N ASP A 30 -2.39 -12.26 -8.75
CA ASP A 30 -3.82 -12.52 -8.93
C ASP A 30 -4.74 -11.80 -7.92
N LYS A 31 -4.15 -11.00 -7.01
CA LYS A 31 -4.89 -10.31 -5.95
C LYS A 31 -5.12 -8.83 -6.24
N PHE A 32 -4.30 -8.22 -7.09
CA PHE A 32 -4.42 -6.79 -7.43
C PHE A 32 -5.65 -6.51 -8.29
N ASP A 33 -6.24 -5.32 -8.11
CA ASP A 33 -7.40 -4.93 -8.92
C ASP A 33 -7.00 -4.60 -10.36
N ILE A 34 -5.88 -3.90 -10.57
CA ILE A 34 -5.32 -3.61 -11.89
C ILE A 34 -3.81 -3.88 -11.90
N VAL A 35 -3.36 -4.58 -12.95
CA VAL A 35 -1.95 -4.77 -13.28
C VAL A 35 -1.65 -4.08 -14.59
N LEU A 36 -0.74 -3.10 -14.57
CA LEU A 36 -0.34 -2.35 -15.76
C LEU A 36 0.49 -3.21 -16.72
N LYS A 37 0.37 -2.95 -18.02
CA LYS A 37 1.18 -3.64 -19.04
C LYS A 37 2.58 -3.07 -19.21
N ASN A 38 2.81 -1.85 -18.74
CA ASN A 38 4.10 -1.19 -18.77
C ASN A 38 4.18 -0.13 -17.67
N ASP A 39 5.39 0.29 -17.32
CA ASP A 39 5.70 1.18 -16.21
C ASP A 39 5.38 2.66 -16.47
N ILE A 40 4.90 3.00 -17.66
CA ILE A 40 4.66 4.40 -18.03
C ILE A 40 3.17 4.71 -18.25
N TRP A 41 2.33 3.69 -18.37
CA TRP A 41 0.88 3.78 -18.54
C TRP A 41 0.40 4.91 -19.46
N CYS A 42 1.01 5.01 -20.65
CA CYS A 42 0.77 6.04 -21.66
C CYS A 42 1.13 7.47 -21.24
N GLU A 43 1.80 7.66 -20.12
CA GLU A 43 2.28 8.97 -19.67
C GLU A 43 3.65 9.32 -20.29
N LYS A 44 4.11 10.57 -20.07
CA LYS A 44 5.38 11.07 -20.61
C LYS A 44 6.57 10.90 -19.66
N SER A 45 6.32 10.60 -18.39
CA SER A 45 7.33 10.36 -17.37
C SER A 45 6.82 9.41 -16.30
N TYR A 46 7.72 8.84 -15.55
CA TYR A 46 7.39 7.93 -14.45
C TYR A 46 6.67 8.64 -13.31
N GLU A 47 7.02 9.90 -13.01
CA GLU A 47 6.34 10.72 -12.01
C GLU A 47 4.86 10.99 -12.41
N LYS A 48 4.60 11.21 -13.70
CA LYS A 48 3.23 11.34 -14.20
C LYS A 48 2.48 10.02 -14.15
N CYS A 49 3.14 8.92 -14.45
CA CYS A 49 2.55 7.59 -14.29
C CYS A 49 2.17 7.33 -12.82
N GLU A 50 3.06 7.63 -11.89
CA GLU A 50 2.79 7.47 -10.46
C GLU A 50 1.61 8.33 -10.01
N SER A 51 1.58 9.61 -10.39
CA SER A 51 0.45 10.50 -10.08
C SER A 51 -0.87 10.00 -10.66
N LYS A 52 -0.85 9.45 -11.87
CA LYS A 52 -2.02 8.84 -12.49
C LYS A 52 -2.46 7.58 -11.75
N MET A 53 -1.53 6.68 -11.40
CA MET A 53 -1.82 5.48 -10.60
C MET A 53 -2.44 5.86 -9.26
N HIS A 54 -1.90 6.88 -8.59
CA HIS A 54 -2.41 7.37 -7.31
C HIS A 54 -3.86 7.88 -7.45
N ARG A 55 -4.10 8.79 -8.40
CA ARG A 55 -5.45 9.32 -8.72
C ARG A 55 -6.46 8.21 -8.99
N ASP A 56 -6.07 7.25 -9.83
CA ASP A 56 -6.97 6.22 -10.30
C ASP A 56 -7.21 5.16 -9.21
N ALA A 57 -6.24 4.89 -8.34
CA ALA A 57 -6.44 4.07 -7.15
C ALA A 57 -7.44 4.70 -6.17
N VAL A 58 -7.36 6.02 -5.94
CA VAL A 58 -8.34 6.75 -5.13
C VAL A 58 -9.73 6.71 -5.79
N SER A 59 -9.82 6.96 -7.10
CA SER A 59 -11.09 6.91 -7.84
C SER A 59 -11.72 5.52 -7.81
N GLY A 60 -10.90 4.47 -7.99
CA GLY A 60 -11.34 3.08 -7.93
C GLY A 60 -11.87 2.70 -6.54
N ALA A 61 -11.18 3.13 -5.48
CA ALA A 61 -11.62 2.88 -4.10
C ALA A 61 -12.94 3.58 -3.79
N ILE A 62 -13.10 4.85 -4.19
CA ILE A 62 -14.36 5.61 -4.01
C ILE A 62 -15.51 4.91 -4.73
N LYS A 63 -15.33 4.52 -5.99
CA LYS A 63 -16.35 3.80 -6.76
C LYS A 63 -16.71 2.47 -6.11
N LYS A 64 -15.70 1.68 -5.69
CA LYS A 64 -15.90 0.38 -5.04
C LYS A 64 -16.59 0.51 -3.67
N ALA A 65 -16.47 1.67 -3.01
CA ALA A 65 -17.23 2.02 -1.81
C ALA A 65 -18.70 2.37 -2.07
N GLY A 66 -19.12 2.49 -3.33
CA GLY A 66 -20.44 2.99 -3.73
C GLY A 66 -20.63 4.49 -3.46
N LEU A 67 -19.52 5.24 -3.42
CA LEU A 67 -19.51 6.68 -3.15
C LEU A 67 -19.19 7.49 -4.41
N LYS A 68 -19.54 8.78 -4.35
CA LYS A 68 -19.09 9.79 -5.32
C LYS A 68 -17.90 10.55 -4.75
N ARG A 69 -17.18 11.29 -5.60
CA ARG A 69 -16.03 12.12 -5.16
C ARG A 69 -16.45 13.21 -4.17
N GLU A 70 -17.64 13.73 -4.33
CA GLU A 70 -18.24 14.75 -3.47
C GLU A 70 -18.63 14.23 -2.09
N ASP A 71 -18.72 12.91 -1.91
CA ASP A 71 -19.01 12.27 -0.63
C ASP A 71 -17.75 12.12 0.25
N ILE A 72 -16.56 12.43 -0.29
CA ILE A 72 -15.30 12.38 0.42
C ILE A 72 -15.02 13.74 1.05
N ASP A 73 -14.82 13.75 2.37
CA ASP A 73 -14.52 14.97 3.11
C ASP A 73 -13.04 15.33 3.03
N ILE A 74 -12.16 14.32 3.16
CA ILE A 74 -10.72 14.52 3.23
C ILE A 74 -10.01 13.41 2.44
N MET A 75 -9.04 13.80 1.63
CA MET A 75 -8.03 12.90 1.07
C MET A 75 -6.76 12.99 1.88
N LEU A 76 -6.36 11.89 2.50
CA LEU A 76 -5.05 11.69 3.12
C LEU A 76 -4.18 10.88 2.18
N GLY A 77 -2.96 11.33 1.98
CA GLY A 77 -2.09 10.58 1.10
C GLY A 77 -0.65 11.04 1.10
N GLY A 78 0.22 10.18 0.56
CA GLY A 78 1.62 10.46 0.41
C GLY A 78 2.31 9.56 -0.60
N ASP A 79 3.49 9.96 -0.97
CA ASP A 79 4.39 9.25 -1.87
C ASP A 79 5.85 9.49 -1.45
N LEU A 80 6.81 9.01 -2.22
CA LEU A 80 8.24 9.14 -1.90
C LEU A 80 8.92 10.33 -2.58
N LEU A 81 8.22 11.04 -3.46
CA LEU A 81 8.82 12.15 -4.21
C LEU A 81 8.88 13.42 -3.35
N ASN A 82 9.81 14.30 -3.70
CA ASN A 82 9.95 15.58 -3.01
C ASN A 82 8.62 16.34 -3.03
N GLU A 83 8.25 16.87 -1.87
CA GLU A 83 7.04 17.65 -1.61
C GLU A 83 5.74 16.90 -2.00
N LEU A 84 5.77 15.55 -1.96
CA LEU A 84 4.63 14.69 -2.29
C LEU A 84 4.08 14.97 -3.71
N ALA A 85 4.98 15.05 -4.70
CA ALA A 85 4.65 15.52 -6.03
C ALA A 85 3.60 14.63 -6.73
N ALA A 86 3.66 13.30 -6.59
CA ALA A 86 2.68 12.41 -7.20
C ALA A 86 1.30 12.58 -6.55
N THR A 87 1.24 12.59 -5.22
CA THR A 87 0.00 12.70 -4.46
C THR A 87 -0.67 14.05 -4.64
N SER A 88 0.09 15.16 -4.55
CA SER A 88 -0.47 16.51 -4.69
C SER A 88 -1.03 16.76 -6.10
N LEU A 89 -0.38 16.24 -7.13
CA LEU A 89 -0.88 16.28 -8.50
C LEU A 89 -2.12 15.39 -8.69
N ALA A 90 -2.21 14.28 -7.99
CA ALA A 90 -3.41 13.44 -7.97
C ALA A 90 -4.57 14.13 -7.26
N ALA A 91 -4.32 14.73 -6.09
CA ALA A 91 -5.33 15.36 -5.23
C ALA A 91 -6.11 16.48 -5.90
N ARG A 92 -5.51 17.24 -6.84
CA ARG A 92 -6.19 18.29 -7.58
C ARG A 92 -7.45 17.84 -8.37
N ASN A 93 -7.63 16.52 -8.51
CA ASN A 93 -8.78 15.95 -9.24
C ASN A 93 -9.97 15.63 -8.32
N PHE A 94 -9.86 15.92 -7.02
CA PHE A 94 -10.90 15.62 -6.04
C PHE A 94 -11.38 16.92 -5.36
N PRO A 95 -12.71 17.11 -5.20
CA PRO A 95 -13.27 18.34 -4.61
C PRO A 95 -13.33 18.29 -3.09
N CYS A 96 -12.34 17.67 -2.44
CA CYS A 96 -12.28 17.51 -0.99
C CYS A 96 -11.03 18.17 -0.40
N ALA A 97 -10.98 18.29 0.94
CA ALA A 97 -9.78 18.74 1.61
C ALA A 97 -8.62 17.75 1.39
N PHE A 98 -7.38 18.24 1.29
CA PHE A 98 -6.19 17.43 1.11
C PHE A 98 -5.21 17.66 2.25
N LEU A 99 -4.77 16.58 2.88
CA LEU A 99 -3.68 16.58 3.85
C LEU A 99 -2.59 15.61 3.35
N GLY A 100 -1.46 16.18 2.93
CA GLY A 100 -0.28 15.41 2.55
C GLY A 100 0.46 14.90 3.79
N LEU A 101 0.78 13.60 3.79
CA LEU A 101 1.46 12.93 4.89
C LEU A 101 2.78 12.33 4.40
N TYR A 102 3.81 12.30 5.27
CA TYR A 102 5.10 11.74 4.93
C TYR A 102 5.77 11.04 6.11
N ASN A 103 5.76 9.71 6.05
CA ASN A 103 6.58 8.81 6.86
C ASN A 103 7.19 7.71 6.00
N ALA A 104 7.67 8.08 4.81
CA ALA A 104 8.22 7.18 3.82
C ALA A 104 7.29 5.97 3.56
N CYS A 105 7.76 4.74 3.69
CA CYS A 105 6.96 3.54 3.43
C CYS A 105 5.87 3.29 4.49
N SER A 106 5.94 3.91 5.69
CA SER A 106 4.90 3.77 6.74
C SER A 106 3.76 4.80 6.62
N THR A 107 3.76 5.66 5.61
CA THR A 107 2.74 6.69 5.38
C THR A 107 1.32 6.10 5.31
N PHE A 108 1.15 4.86 4.85
CA PHE A 108 -0.15 4.22 4.83
C PHE A 108 -0.74 4.05 6.24
N SER A 109 0.02 3.50 7.20
CA SER A 109 -0.48 3.39 8.59
C SER A 109 -0.70 4.74 9.26
N GLU A 110 0.17 5.72 8.97
CA GLU A 110 -0.03 7.11 9.41
C GLU A 110 -1.38 7.65 8.90
N SER A 111 -1.68 7.47 7.60
CA SER A 111 -2.94 7.94 7.02
C SER A 111 -4.16 7.26 7.64
N ILE A 112 -4.09 5.96 7.94
CA ILE A 112 -5.17 5.24 8.65
C ILE A 112 -5.36 5.78 10.07
N ILE A 113 -4.28 6.02 10.81
CA ILE A 113 -4.34 6.59 12.17
C ILE A 113 -4.98 7.98 12.16
N VAL A 114 -4.47 8.87 11.30
CA VAL A 114 -4.99 10.25 11.20
C VAL A 114 -6.45 10.23 10.74
N GLY A 115 -6.76 9.46 9.70
CA GLY A 115 -8.12 9.37 9.15
C GLY A 115 -9.12 8.81 10.14
N SER A 116 -8.76 7.71 10.82
CA SER A 116 -9.64 7.11 11.83
C SER A 116 -9.86 8.04 13.03
N THR A 117 -8.83 8.76 13.48
CA THR A 117 -8.94 9.73 14.56
C THR A 117 -9.84 10.92 14.19
N LEU A 118 -9.73 11.43 12.94
CA LEU A 118 -10.58 12.51 12.45
C LEU A 118 -12.05 12.09 12.35
N ILE A 119 -12.33 10.85 11.93
CA ILE A 119 -13.69 10.32 11.89
C ILE A 119 -14.21 10.08 13.31
N ASP A 120 -13.42 9.49 14.21
CA ASP A 120 -13.80 9.25 15.61
C ASP A 120 -14.10 10.56 16.34
N GLY A 121 -13.35 11.63 16.05
CA GLY A 121 -13.57 12.98 16.55
C GLY A 121 -14.76 13.72 15.93
N GLY A 122 -15.43 13.13 14.94
CA GLY A 122 -16.58 13.75 14.25
C GLY A 122 -16.24 14.86 13.25
N PHE A 123 -14.96 15.00 12.86
CA PHE A 123 -14.52 16.04 11.90
C PHE A 123 -14.75 15.66 10.44
N ALA A 124 -14.92 14.38 10.15
CA ALA A 124 -15.18 13.87 8.82
C ALA A 124 -16.02 12.59 8.89
N LYS A 125 -16.69 12.26 7.80
CA LYS A 125 -17.51 11.06 7.65
C LYS A 125 -16.82 10.02 6.76
N ASN A 126 -16.28 10.44 5.62
CA ASN A 126 -15.59 9.59 4.66
C ASN A 126 -14.21 10.17 4.33
N ILE A 127 -13.18 9.36 4.50
CA ILE A 127 -11.79 9.74 4.25
C ILE A 127 -11.13 8.70 3.34
N THR A 128 -10.36 9.16 2.35
CA THR A 128 -9.47 8.28 1.58
C THR A 128 -8.07 8.28 2.18
N CYS A 129 -7.49 7.09 2.36
CA CYS A 129 -6.12 6.87 2.82
C CYS A 129 -5.33 6.21 1.68
N SER A 130 -4.46 6.96 1.02
CA SER A 130 -3.82 6.53 -0.22
C SER A 130 -2.31 6.74 -0.21
N THR A 131 -1.57 5.80 -0.78
CA THR A 131 -0.12 5.95 -0.99
C THR A 131 0.29 5.36 -2.32
N SER A 132 1.38 5.88 -2.88
CA SER A 132 2.00 5.37 -4.10
C SER A 132 3.51 5.39 -4.03
N SER A 133 4.12 4.60 -4.89
CA SER A 133 5.52 4.68 -5.25
C SER A 133 5.71 4.15 -6.67
N HIS A 134 6.82 4.56 -7.31
CA HIS A 134 7.21 4.06 -8.61
C HIS A 134 8.70 3.79 -8.61
N PHE A 135 9.12 2.61 -9.08
CA PHE A 135 10.52 2.20 -9.06
C PHE A 135 11.44 3.25 -9.68
N ALA A 136 11.17 3.64 -10.94
CA ALA A 136 12.08 4.53 -11.67
C ALA A 136 12.18 5.93 -11.06
N SER A 137 11.08 6.54 -10.60
CA SER A 137 11.08 7.87 -10.00
C SER A 137 11.77 7.87 -8.62
N ALA A 138 11.47 6.89 -7.78
CA ALA A 138 12.04 6.78 -6.44
C ALA A 138 13.54 6.44 -6.48
N GLU A 139 13.94 5.43 -7.28
CA GLU A 139 15.35 5.03 -7.37
C GLU A 139 16.22 6.18 -7.92
N ARG A 140 15.73 6.92 -8.91
CA ARG A 140 16.43 8.07 -9.46
C ARG A 140 16.61 9.19 -8.43
N GLN A 141 15.62 9.39 -7.57
CA GLN A 141 15.67 10.41 -6.53
C GLN A 141 16.61 10.05 -5.38
N TYR A 142 16.61 8.80 -4.94
CA TYR A 142 17.29 8.40 -3.71
C TYR A 142 18.65 7.74 -3.93
N ARG A 143 18.83 6.97 -4.99
CA ARG A 143 20.02 6.10 -5.16
C ARG A 143 20.78 6.31 -6.46
N PHE A 144 20.26 7.01 -7.42
CA PHE A 144 20.85 7.23 -8.76
C PHE A 144 21.37 5.97 -9.52
N PRO A 145 21.18 4.72 -9.06
CA PRO A 145 21.83 3.55 -9.64
C PRO A 145 21.36 3.27 -11.06
N LEU A 146 20.14 3.64 -11.41
CA LEU A 146 19.59 3.45 -12.75
C LEU A 146 20.32 4.29 -13.82
N GLU A 147 20.63 5.54 -13.52
CA GLU A 147 21.29 6.44 -14.45
C GLU A 147 22.80 6.18 -14.55
N LEU A 148 23.41 5.73 -13.46
CA LEU A 148 24.82 5.40 -13.41
C LEU A 148 25.15 3.97 -13.82
N GLY A 149 24.14 3.11 -14.03
CA GLY A 149 24.31 1.70 -14.37
C GLY A 149 24.93 0.85 -13.25
N ASN A 150 24.85 1.30 -12.00
CA ASN A 150 25.38 0.58 -10.85
C ASN A 150 24.59 -0.71 -10.60
N GLN A 151 25.30 -1.76 -10.17
CA GLN A 151 24.64 -2.99 -9.73
C GLN A 151 24.00 -2.78 -8.36
N ARG A 152 22.79 -3.35 -8.20
CA ARG A 152 22.13 -3.39 -6.90
C ARG A 152 22.86 -4.34 -5.97
N THR A 153 22.99 -3.95 -4.72
CA THR A 153 23.61 -4.79 -3.68
C THR A 153 22.65 -5.91 -3.23
N PRO A 154 23.17 -7.02 -2.67
CA PRO A 154 22.34 -8.08 -2.11
C PRO A 154 21.43 -7.63 -0.95
N THR A 155 21.76 -6.54 -0.27
CA THR A 155 20.98 -5.93 0.82
C THR A 155 19.84 -5.05 0.33
N SER A 156 19.84 -4.68 -0.95
CA SER A 156 18.87 -3.73 -1.52
C SER A 156 17.48 -4.35 -1.68
N GLN A 157 16.47 -3.50 -1.57
CA GLN A 157 15.07 -3.80 -1.89
C GLN A 157 14.68 -3.20 -3.24
N TRP A 158 13.57 -3.66 -3.80
CA TRP A 158 12.96 -3.12 -5.00
C TRP A 158 11.83 -2.16 -4.62
N THR A 159 11.90 -0.91 -5.05
CA THR A 159 10.77 0.00 -4.87
C THR A 159 9.58 -0.49 -5.71
N VAL A 160 8.49 -0.78 -5.05
CA VAL A 160 7.25 -1.25 -5.69
C VAL A 160 6.68 -0.14 -6.58
N THR A 161 6.38 -0.48 -7.83
CA THR A 161 5.56 0.36 -8.69
C THR A 161 4.09 0.05 -8.39
N GLY A 162 3.46 0.87 -7.56
CA GLY A 162 2.11 0.60 -7.11
C GLY A 162 1.47 1.78 -6.39
N ALA A 163 0.15 1.83 -6.47
CA ALA A 163 -0.71 2.73 -5.73
C ALA A 163 -1.86 1.96 -5.09
N GLY A 164 -2.18 2.29 -3.85
CA GLY A 164 -3.32 1.74 -3.15
C GLY A 164 -4.11 2.81 -2.44
N CYS A 165 -5.40 2.55 -2.25
CA CYS A 165 -6.28 3.44 -1.50
C CYS A 165 -7.28 2.63 -0.69
N THR A 166 -7.49 3.02 0.56
CA THR A 166 -8.54 2.54 1.45
C THR A 166 -9.53 3.68 1.72
N VAL A 167 -10.83 3.41 1.66
CA VAL A 167 -11.87 4.34 2.10
C VAL A 167 -12.28 4.01 3.52
N LEU A 168 -12.05 4.95 4.44
CA LEU A 168 -12.54 4.90 5.82
C LEU A 168 -13.87 5.64 5.92
N SER A 169 -14.77 5.15 6.79
CA SER A 169 -16.08 5.78 7.01
C SER A 169 -16.60 5.55 8.42
N SER A 170 -17.41 6.50 8.91
CA SER A 170 -18.26 6.32 10.09
C SER A 170 -19.45 5.40 9.82
N GLU A 171 -19.75 5.09 8.57
CA GLU A 171 -20.88 4.24 8.17
C GLU A 171 -20.42 2.84 7.77
N LYS A 172 -21.15 1.84 8.27
CA LYS A 172 -20.94 0.44 7.92
C LYS A 172 -21.08 0.20 6.42
N PRO A 173 -20.18 -0.57 5.77
CA PRO A 173 -20.33 -0.92 4.36
C PRO A 173 -21.51 -1.87 4.13
N SER A 174 -22.07 -1.84 2.91
CA SER A 174 -23.04 -2.85 2.46
C SER A 174 -22.34 -4.17 2.13
N MET A 175 -23.10 -5.27 2.09
CA MET A 175 -22.56 -6.59 1.68
C MET A 175 -22.07 -6.64 0.23
N MET A 176 -22.57 -5.77 -0.65
CA MET A 176 -22.21 -5.73 -2.06
C MET A 176 -21.10 -4.71 -2.27
N ASN A 177 -19.90 -5.21 -2.63
CA ASN A 177 -18.87 -4.40 -3.26
C ASN A 177 -18.99 -4.53 -4.77
N GLU A 178 -19.20 -3.42 -5.47
CA GLU A 178 -19.12 -3.40 -6.93
C GLU A 178 -17.73 -3.79 -7.40
N ARG A 179 -17.66 -4.60 -8.46
CA ARG A 179 -16.40 -4.81 -9.18
C ARG A 179 -16.10 -3.54 -9.98
N VAL A 180 -14.88 -3.05 -9.83
CA VAL A 180 -14.39 -1.92 -10.63
C VAL A 180 -13.34 -2.47 -11.60
N TYR A 181 -13.56 -2.26 -12.88
CA TYR A 181 -12.65 -2.69 -13.95
C TYR A 181 -11.85 -1.49 -14.47
N GLU A 182 -10.80 -1.75 -15.25
CA GLU A 182 -9.99 -0.70 -15.90
C GLU A 182 -10.85 0.21 -16.78
N ASP A 183 -11.83 -0.36 -17.51
CA ASP A 183 -12.78 0.40 -18.33
C ASP A 183 -13.63 1.36 -17.48
N ASP A 184 -13.95 1.01 -16.25
CA ASP A 184 -14.68 1.87 -15.30
C ASP A 184 -13.87 3.08 -14.87
N ILE A 185 -12.56 2.92 -14.72
CA ILE A 185 -11.64 4.03 -14.37
C ILE A 185 -11.49 4.98 -15.56
N ILE A 186 -11.45 4.44 -16.77
CA ILE A 186 -11.42 5.24 -18.00
C ILE A 186 -12.71 6.07 -18.14
N ALA A 187 -13.87 5.49 -17.85
CA ALA A 187 -15.15 6.20 -17.86
C ALA A 187 -15.19 7.33 -16.81
N ILE A 188 -14.46 7.17 -15.69
CA ILE A 188 -14.30 8.25 -14.70
C ILE A 188 -13.47 9.39 -15.29
N ASP A 189 -12.41 9.08 -16.05
CA ASP A 189 -11.57 10.08 -16.72
C ASP A 189 -12.32 10.88 -17.79
N GLU A 190 -13.30 10.28 -18.49
CA GLU A 190 -14.14 10.96 -19.48
C GLU A 190 -15.01 12.07 -18.89
N ASN A 191 -15.42 11.92 -17.64
CA ASN A 191 -16.20 12.93 -16.90
C ASN A 191 -15.33 14.02 -16.24
N MET A 192 -14.01 13.85 -16.27
CA MET A 192 -13.07 14.90 -15.87
C MET A 192 -12.64 15.66 -17.12
N ASN A 193 -12.51 16.98 -17.05
CA ASN A 193 -12.03 17.89 -18.12
C ASN A 193 -10.60 17.54 -18.59
N ILE A 194 -10.37 16.30 -19.00
CA ILE A 194 -9.14 15.85 -19.65
C ILE A 194 -9.23 16.28 -21.11
N ASP A 195 -8.15 16.86 -21.61
CA ASP A 195 -7.98 17.17 -23.02
C ASP A 195 -8.42 15.98 -23.90
N GLN A 196 -9.46 16.20 -24.71
CA GLN A 196 -10.05 15.16 -25.58
C GLN A 196 -9.01 14.43 -26.43
N LYS A 197 -7.92 15.10 -26.81
CA LYS A 197 -6.84 14.53 -27.60
C LYS A 197 -6.03 13.48 -26.81
N THR A 198 -5.85 13.70 -25.52
CA THR A 198 -5.21 12.75 -24.60
C THR A 198 -6.11 11.56 -24.35
N LEU A 199 -7.42 11.79 -24.19
CA LEU A 199 -8.43 10.74 -24.02
C LEU A 199 -8.56 9.84 -25.26
N GLU A 200 -8.61 10.42 -26.47
CA GLU A 200 -8.63 9.66 -27.73
C GLU A 200 -7.36 8.83 -27.93
N LYS A 201 -6.21 9.35 -27.56
CA LYS A 201 -4.94 8.62 -27.63
C LYS A 201 -4.92 7.44 -26.67
N TYR A 202 -5.53 7.61 -25.52
CA TYR A 202 -5.68 6.57 -24.50
C TYR A 202 -6.62 5.45 -24.97
N LYS A 203 -7.83 5.81 -25.48
CA LYS A 203 -8.78 4.85 -26.08
C LYS A 203 -8.15 4.04 -27.22
N LYS A 204 -7.44 4.71 -28.14
CA LYS A 204 -6.73 4.04 -29.24
C LYS A 204 -5.64 3.09 -28.76
N SER A 205 -4.95 3.41 -27.66
CA SER A 205 -3.95 2.55 -27.05
C SER A 205 -4.56 1.26 -26.49
N ILE A 206 -5.69 1.39 -25.80
CA ILE A 206 -6.44 0.24 -25.23
C ILE A 206 -7.03 -0.64 -26.33
N GLU A 207 -7.66 -0.05 -27.37
CA GLU A 207 -8.15 -0.83 -28.51
C GLU A 207 -7.04 -1.60 -29.23
N LYS A 208 -5.87 -0.97 -29.37
CA LYS A 208 -4.70 -1.62 -29.96
C LYS A 208 -4.20 -2.78 -29.08
N GLN A 209 -4.27 -2.62 -27.77
CA GLN A 209 -3.89 -3.66 -26.82
C GLN A 209 -4.91 -4.80 -26.78
N LYS A 210 -6.22 -4.52 -26.81
CA LYS A 210 -7.27 -5.54 -26.92
C LYS A 210 -7.08 -6.40 -28.19
N LYS A 211 -6.78 -5.78 -29.33
CA LYS A 211 -6.51 -6.49 -30.61
C LYS A 211 -5.25 -7.36 -30.55
N VAL A 212 -4.23 -7.00 -29.78
CA VAL A 212 -3.02 -7.82 -29.60
C VAL A 212 -3.33 -9.04 -28.74
N ILE A 213 -4.08 -8.85 -27.65
CA ILE A 213 -4.51 -9.96 -26.76
C ILE A 213 -5.38 -10.96 -27.51
N ASP A 214 -6.35 -10.49 -28.32
CA ASP A 214 -7.22 -11.37 -29.08
C ASP A 214 -6.42 -12.16 -30.14
N LYS A 215 -5.36 -11.57 -30.68
CA LYS A 215 -4.47 -12.21 -31.63
C LYS A 215 -3.49 -13.19 -30.96
N GLU A 216 -3.04 -12.91 -29.74
CA GLU A 216 -2.20 -13.81 -28.95
C GLU A 216 -3.01 -14.98 -28.39
N LYS A 217 -4.26 -14.75 -27.95
CA LYS A 217 -5.18 -15.83 -27.54
C LYS A 217 -5.51 -16.81 -28.68
N SER A 218 -5.48 -16.38 -29.94
CA SER A 218 -5.71 -17.24 -31.09
C SER A 218 -4.49 -18.10 -31.49
N ASN A 219 -3.31 -17.84 -30.93
CA ASN A 219 -2.05 -18.53 -31.23
C ASN A 219 -1.50 -19.37 -30.05
N ILE A 220 -2.17 -19.38 -28.91
CA ILE A 220 -1.79 -20.22 -27.77
C ILE A 220 -2.52 -21.55 -27.93
N VAL A 221 -1.78 -22.55 -28.40
CA VAL A 221 -2.11 -23.96 -28.24
C VAL A 221 -2.24 -24.24 -26.74
N GLU A 222 -3.32 -24.89 -26.35
CA GLU A 222 -3.67 -25.29 -24.99
C GLU A 222 -2.50 -25.99 -24.29
N ASP A 223 -1.73 -25.23 -23.52
CA ASP A 223 -0.97 -25.78 -22.42
C ASP A 223 -1.75 -25.49 -21.15
N ASN A 224 -2.28 -26.57 -20.57
CA ASN A 224 -3.08 -26.61 -19.35
C ASN A 224 -2.30 -26.05 -18.15
N PHE A 225 -2.36 -24.78 -17.93
CA PHE A 225 -2.21 -24.14 -16.62
C PHE A 225 -3.55 -23.49 -16.28
N GLU A 226 -4.41 -24.26 -15.61
CA GLU A 226 -5.55 -23.71 -14.88
C GLU A 226 -5.01 -22.77 -13.80
N ARG A 227 -4.86 -21.50 -14.14
CA ARG A 227 -4.80 -20.43 -13.12
C ARG A 227 -6.21 -20.37 -12.54
N GLU A 228 -6.37 -20.95 -11.38
CA GLU A 228 -7.58 -20.79 -10.59
C GLU A 228 -7.79 -19.30 -10.26
N SER A 229 -8.50 -18.60 -11.15
CA SER A 229 -9.00 -17.24 -10.95
C SER A 229 -10.20 -17.20 -10.00
N ASN A 230 -10.22 -18.03 -8.97
CA ASN A 230 -11.38 -18.25 -8.10
C ASN A 230 -11.46 -17.32 -6.88
N ASP A 231 -10.48 -16.47 -6.63
CA ASP A 231 -10.46 -15.62 -5.42
C ASP A 231 -11.44 -14.43 -5.48
N TYR A 232 -11.90 -14.04 -6.68
CA TYR A 232 -12.90 -12.97 -6.84
C TYR A 232 -14.35 -13.44 -6.73
N ALA A 233 -14.60 -14.74 -6.64
CA ALA A 233 -15.96 -15.30 -6.67
C ALA A 233 -16.60 -15.46 -5.28
N GLN A 234 -15.85 -15.28 -4.18
CA GLN A 234 -16.41 -15.42 -2.85
C GLN A 234 -16.97 -14.09 -2.35
N PRO A 235 -18.24 -14.03 -1.91
CA PRO A 235 -18.82 -12.80 -1.37
C PRO A 235 -18.12 -12.41 -0.06
N ASN A 236 -17.99 -11.10 0.16
CA ASN A 236 -17.57 -10.59 1.47
C ASN A 236 -18.62 -10.93 2.51
N THR A 237 -18.26 -11.79 3.45
CA THR A 237 -19.14 -12.22 4.56
C THR A 237 -18.92 -11.38 5.82
N HIS A 238 -17.86 -10.57 5.85
CA HIS A 238 -17.45 -9.77 6.99
C HIS A 238 -17.13 -8.33 6.56
N TYR A 239 -17.37 -7.40 7.48
CA TYR A 239 -16.85 -6.03 7.38
C TYR A 239 -15.67 -5.88 8.33
N VAL A 240 -14.82 -4.90 8.05
CA VAL A 240 -13.58 -4.65 8.81
C VAL A 240 -13.62 -3.26 9.43
N THR A 241 -13.16 -3.16 10.67
CA THR A 241 -13.04 -1.89 11.40
C THR A 241 -11.59 -1.64 11.82
N VAL A 242 -11.21 -0.36 11.89
CA VAL A 242 -10.04 0.09 12.66
C VAL A 242 -10.47 0.19 14.11
N THR A 243 -9.72 -0.40 15.03
CA THR A 243 -10.04 -0.39 16.47
C THR A 243 -9.08 0.46 17.29
N GLY A 244 -7.94 0.83 16.73
CA GLY A 244 -6.93 1.64 17.39
C GLY A 244 -5.55 1.47 16.76
N GLY A 245 -4.51 1.83 17.50
CA GLY A 245 -3.14 1.71 17.02
C GLY A 245 -2.11 2.18 18.02
N THR A 246 -0.86 2.18 17.59
CA THR A 246 0.29 2.71 18.35
C THR A 246 1.09 3.65 17.46
N MET A 247 1.18 4.90 17.86
CA MET A 247 2.02 5.89 17.18
C MET A 247 3.49 5.61 17.52
N GLY A 248 4.28 5.30 16.50
CA GLY A 248 5.71 5.07 16.65
C GLY A 248 6.48 6.37 16.85
N LYS A 249 7.66 6.26 17.41
CA LYS A 249 8.66 7.33 17.43
C LYS A 249 9.72 7.09 16.36
N VAL A 250 10.48 8.12 16.06
CA VAL A 250 11.70 7.99 15.24
C VAL A 250 12.78 7.27 16.06
N VAL A 251 13.38 6.26 15.49
CA VAL A 251 14.49 5.49 16.08
C VAL A 251 15.66 5.53 15.12
N ASP A 252 16.84 5.86 15.63
CA ASP A 252 18.08 5.92 14.85
C ASP A 252 19.19 5.18 15.61
N LEU A 253 19.73 4.14 14.98
CA LEU A 253 20.85 3.34 15.52
C LEU A 253 22.15 3.55 14.73
N GLY A 254 22.26 4.61 13.96
CA GLY A 254 23.49 4.97 13.26
C GLY A 254 23.71 4.22 11.95
N ILE A 255 22.65 3.73 11.31
CA ILE A 255 22.74 3.09 9.98
C ILE A 255 22.83 4.20 8.92
N ASP A 256 23.85 4.13 8.06
CA ASP A 256 24.12 5.08 6.97
C ASP A 256 24.13 4.41 5.58
N ASP A 257 23.95 3.09 5.51
CA ASP A 257 23.88 2.33 4.26
C ASP A 257 22.47 2.42 3.64
N GLU A 258 22.30 3.29 2.65
CA GLU A 258 21.05 3.47 1.89
C GLU A 258 20.58 2.21 1.13
N ALA A 259 21.49 1.26 0.90
CA ALA A 259 21.16 -0.04 0.30
C ALA A 259 20.62 -1.06 1.33
N ASN A 260 20.68 -0.75 2.63
CA ASN A 260 20.25 -1.64 3.72
C ASN A 260 19.17 -0.98 4.60
N MET A 261 18.12 -0.50 3.99
CA MET A 261 17.02 0.17 4.70
C MET A 261 16.33 -0.74 5.73
N GLY A 262 16.33 -2.06 5.52
CA GLY A 262 15.77 -3.02 6.49
C GLY A 262 16.45 -2.93 7.85
N ALA A 263 17.78 -2.73 7.88
CA ALA A 263 18.54 -2.54 9.12
C ALA A 263 18.18 -1.23 9.83
N ALA A 264 17.91 -0.16 9.08
CA ALA A 264 17.49 1.14 9.63
C ALA A 264 16.06 1.08 10.20
N MET A 265 15.17 0.30 9.59
CA MET A 265 13.74 0.25 9.94
C MET A 265 13.40 -0.76 11.05
N ALA A 266 14.11 -1.88 11.14
CA ALA A 266 13.80 -2.95 12.10
C ALA A 266 13.76 -2.49 13.57
N PRO A 267 14.65 -1.59 14.04
CA PRO A 267 14.60 -1.07 15.41
C PRO A 267 13.32 -0.25 15.71
N ALA A 268 12.83 0.52 14.73
CA ALA A 268 11.60 1.29 14.88
C ALA A 268 10.36 0.37 14.95
N ALA A 269 10.34 -0.69 14.14
CA ALA A 269 9.28 -1.70 14.22
C ALA A 269 9.30 -2.43 15.57
N CYS A 270 10.49 -2.80 16.07
CA CYS A 270 10.66 -3.42 17.38
C CYS A 270 10.09 -2.53 18.49
N ASP A 271 10.52 -1.26 18.57
CA ASP A 271 10.03 -0.30 19.56
C ASP A 271 8.50 -0.14 19.50
N THR A 272 7.93 -0.08 18.31
CA THR A 272 6.49 0.09 18.14
C THR A 272 5.71 -1.15 18.57
N ILE A 273 6.19 -2.35 18.22
CA ILE A 273 5.55 -3.62 18.60
C ILE A 273 5.63 -3.85 20.11
N VAL A 274 6.80 -3.64 20.72
CA VAL A 274 6.99 -3.73 22.18
C VAL A 274 6.02 -2.78 22.90
N THR A 275 6.05 -1.49 22.51
CA THR A 275 5.14 -0.49 23.09
C THR A 275 3.66 -0.87 22.91
N HIS A 276 3.31 -1.41 21.75
CA HIS A 276 1.93 -1.84 21.48
C HIS A 276 1.48 -2.91 22.47
N PHE A 277 2.28 -3.92 22.70
CA PHE A 277 1.94 -5.01 23.63
C PHE A 277 1.93 -4.54 25.09
N GLU A 278 2.92 -3.76 25.50
CA GLU A 278 3.00 -3.21 26.86
C GLU A 278 1.80 -2.29 27.20
N GLU A 279 1.49 -1.34 26.32
CA GLU A 279 0.46 -0.34 26.59
C GLU A 279 -0.97 -0.85 26.36
N SER A 280 -1.16 -1.82 25.42
CA SER A 280 -2.48 -2.43 25.18
C SER A 280 -2.80 -3.59 26.11
N GLY A 281 -1.79 -4.19 26.77
CA GLY A 281 -1.93 -5.41 27.53
C GLY A 281 -2.24 -6.66 26.69
N ARG A 282 -2.08 -6.58 25.38
CA ARG A 282 -2.29 -7.68 24.44
C ARG A 282 -1.02 -8.49 24.27
N SER A 283 -1.14 -9.78 23.96
CA SER A 283 -0.02 -10.65 23.58
C SER A 283 0.01 -10.84 22.05
N PRO A 284 1.13 -11.31 21.48
CA PRO A 284 1.19 -11.66 20.06
C PRO A 284 0.07 -12.62 19.61
N ASP A 285 -0.31 -13.58 20.47
CA ASP A 285 -1.35 -14.58 20.18
C ASP A 285 -2.78 -14.00 20.16
N TYR A 286 -2.95 -12.75 20.58
CA TYR A 286 -4.22 -12.04 20.42
C TYR A 286 -4.57 -11.85 18.95
N TYR A 287 -3.57 -11.76 18.07
CA TYR A 287 -3.73 -11.49 16.65
C TYR A 287 -3.69 -12.78 15.82
N ASP A 288 -4.59 -12.92 14.87
CA ASP A 288 -4.55 -13.98 13.86
C ASP A 288 -3.43 -13.76 12.83
N GLY A 289 -3.01 -12.50 12.64
CA GLY A 289 -1.89 -12.12 11.80
C GLY A 289 -1.23 -10.83 12.26
N ILE A 290 0.10 -10.82 12.24
CA ILE A 290 0.93 -9.62 12.40
C ILE A 290 1.66 -9.40 11.08
N PHE A 291 1.52 -8.21 10.51
CA PHE A 291 2.07 -7.87 9.22
C PHE A 291 2.96 -6.64 9.34
N THR A 292 4.25 -6.80 9.03
CA THR A 292 5.13 -5.66 8.80
C THR A 292 5.16 -5.30 7.32
N GLY A 293 5.68 -4.15 6.98
CA GLY A 293 5.90 -3.75 5.60
C GLY A 293 7.31 -3.23 5.41
N ASP A 294 7.91 -3.52 4.26
CA ASP A 294 9.14 -2.89 3.80
C ASP A 294 10.44 -3.26 4.52
N LEU A 295 10.41 -4.15 5.51
CA LEU A 295 11.63 -4.65 6.16
C LEU A 295 12.50 -5.47 5.20
N GLY A 296 11.86 -6.19 4.29
CA GLY A 296 12.53 -7.18 3.47
C GLY A 296 13.02 -8.38 4.28
N ARG A 297 13.66 -9.34 3.62
CA ARG A 297 14.08 -10.59 4.29
C ARG A 297 15.05 -10.33 5.45
N HIS A 298 16.09 -9.54 5.20
CA HIS A 298 17.09 -9.23 6.22
C HIS A 298 16.52 -8.41 7.38
N GLY A 299 15.76 -7.34 7.11
CA GLY A 299 15.14 -6.53 8.16
C GLY A 299 14.10 -7.32 8.97
N LYS A 300 13.39 -8.28 8.34
CA LYS A 300 12.50 -9.21 9.01
C LYS A 300 13.25 -10.08 10.03
N GLU A 301 14.37 -10.69 9.64
CA GLU A 301 15.21 -11.50 10.52
C GLU A 301 15.77 -10.66 11.69
N MET A 302 16.20 -9.43 11.42
CA MET A 302 16.65 -8.50 12.45
C MET A 302 15.54 -8.18 13.45
N LEU A 303 14.31 -7.91 12.97
CA LEU A 303 13.17 -7.64 13.84
C LEU A 303 12.86 -8.84 14.73
N GLU A 304 12.82 -10.06 14.17
CA GLU A 304 12.60 -11.29 14.94
C GLU A 304 13.66 -11.46 16.03
N TYR A 305 14.94 -11.18 15.71
CA TYR A 305 16.02 -11.20 16.68
C TYR A 305 15.83 -10.15 17.77
N LEU A 306 15.53 -8.89 17.42
CA LEU A 306 15.34 -7.82 18.40
C LEU A 306 14.17 -8.13 19.34
N LEU A 307 13.02 -8.57 18.80
CA LEU A 307 11.86 -8.95 19.61
C LEU A 307 12.15 -10.15 20.54
N SER A 308 12.98 -11.09 20.11
CA SER A 308 13.41 -12.20 20.97
C SER A 308 14.19 -11.75 22.20
N LYS A 309 14.94 -10.63 22.12
CA LYS A 309 15.63 -10.01 23.25
C LYS A 309 14.67 -9.36 24.25
N GLU A 310 13.52 -8.91 23.77
CA GLU A 310 12.42 -8.38 24.59
C GLU A 310 11.46 -9.49 25.09
N GLY A 311 11.81 -10.78 24.85
CA GLY A 311 10.99 -11.92 25.24
C GLY A 311 9.71 -12.10 24.42
N ILE A 312 9.63 -11.46 23.25
CA ILE A 312 8.48 -11.53 22.35
C ILE A 312 8.77 -12.48 21.20
N THR A 313 7.88 -13.45 21.00
CA THR A 313 7.91 -14.35 19.84
C THR A 313 6.71 -14.03 18.96
N LEU A 314 6.97 -13.75 17.68
CA LEU A 314 5.90 -13.46 16.71
C LEU A 314 5.13 -14.75 16.37
N PRO A 315 3.81 -14.64 16.09
CA PRO A 315 2.97 -15.79 15.80
C PRO A 315 3.32 -16.42 14.45
N LYS A 316 2.83 -17.65 14.22
CA LYS A 316 3.07 -18.40 12.97
C LYS A 316 2.67 -17.61 11.71
N TYR A 317 1.67 -16.76 11.80
CA TYR A 317 1.21 -15.89 10.70
C TYR A 317 1.84 -14.49 10.75
N TYR A 318 3.12 -14.42 11.10
CA TYR A 318 3.90 -13.23 10.89
C TYR A 318 4.41 -13.17 9.46
N MET A 319 4.13 -12.06 8.77
CA MET A 319 4.58 -11.83 7.40
C MET A 319 5.08 -10.39 7.25
N ASP A 320 6.23 -10.21 6.61
CA ASP A 320 6.65 -8.92 6.07
C ASP A 320 6.17 -8.79 4.62
N CYS A 321 5.41 -7.72 4.33
CA CYS A 321 4.83 -7.50 3.01
C CYS A 321 5.91 -7.39 1.94
N GLY A 322 6.99 -6.66 2.22
CA GLY A 322 8.10 -6.48 1.28
C GLY A 322 8.85 -7.78 1.01
N ALA A 323 9.21 -8.53 2.07
CA ALA A 323 9.89 -9.82 1.92
C ALA A 323 9.11 -10.84 1.09
N SER A 324 7.76 -10.74 1.16
CA SER A 324 6.83 -11.67 0.51
C SER A 324 6.34 -11.19 -0.86
N TYR A 325 6.68 -9.98 -1.28
CA TYR A 325 6.09 -9.34 -2.46
C TYR A 325 6.46 -10.03 -3.78
N PHE A 326 7.74 -10.32 -3.95
CA PHE A 326 8.31 -10.84 -5.20
C PHE A 326 8.77 -12.29 -5.06
N THR A 327 8.76 -13.00 -6.18
CA THR A 327 9.35 -14.35 -6.27
C THR A 327 10.88 -14.27 -6.31
N PRO A 328 11.59 -15.36 -5.95
CA PRO A 328 13.05 -15.40 -6.04
C PRO A 328 13.58 -15.15 -7.46
N GLU A 329 12.86 -15.59 -8.49
CA GLU A 329 13.22 -15.48 -9.90
C GLU A 329 13.26 -14.02 -10.38
N GLN A 330 12.50 -13.14 -9.72
CA GLN A 330 12.44 -11.72 -10.05
C GLN A 330 13.67 -10.92 -9.59
N LYS A 331 14.61 -11.55 -8.85
CA LYS A 331 15.91 -11.00 -8.44
C LYS A 331 15.80 -9.63 -7.73
N THR A 332 14.86 -9.51 -6.82
CA THR A 332 14.66 -8.31 -6.02
C THR A 332 15.46 -8.30 -4.71
N PHE A 333 16.34 -9.28 -4.51
CA PHE A 333 17.19 -9.53 -3.35
C PHE A 333 16.40 -9.58 -2.04
N GLN A 334 16.25 -8.45 -1.32
CA GLN A 334 15.55 -8.45 -0.03
C GLN A 334 14.03 -8.36 -0.17
N GLY A 335 13.50 -8.13 -1.37
CA GLY A 335 12.06 -8.03 -1.63
C GLY A 335 11.61 -6.63 -2.02
N GLY A 336 10.36 -6.30 -1.74
CA GLY A 336 9.76 -5.01 -2.05
C GLY A 336 9.92 -3.97 -0.94
N SER A 337 9.79 -2.71 -1.30
CA SER A 337 9.66 -1.57 -0.38
C SER A 337 8.94 -0.42 -1.09
N GLY A 338 8.72 0.69 -0.39
CA GLY A 338 8.10 1.88 -0.96
C GLY A 338 6.70 2.14 -0.42
N ALA A 339 6.23 3.38 -0.51
CA ALA A 339 4.94 3.79 0.03
C ALA A 339 3.75 3.02 -0.58
N GLY A 340 3.91 2.50 -1.80
CA GLY A 340 2.92 1.61 -2.43
C GLY A 340 2.98 0.15 -1.96
N CYS A 341 4.08 -0.32 -1.34
CA CYS A 341 4.30 -1.72 -1.04
C CYS A 341 3.25 -2.28 -0.06
N VAL A 342 3.24 -1.83 1.18
CA VAL A 342 2.33 -2.33 2.20
C VAL A 342 0.87 -2.04 1.86
N ASN A 343 0.58 -0.88 1.28
CA ASN A 343 -0.78 -0.48 0.93
C ASN A 343 -1.39 -1.41 -0.13
N THR A 344 -0.62 -1.77 -1.17
CA THR A 344 -1.11 -2.68 -2.20
C THR A 344 -1.31 -4.10 -1.66
N VAL A 345 -0.42 -4.62 -0.81
CA VAL A 345 -0.60 -5.93 -0.15
C VAL A 345 -1.77 -5.92 0.83
N PHE A 346 -1.92 -4.85 1.61
CA PHE A 346 -3.03 -4.73 2.55
C PHE A 346 -4.38 -4.78 1.83
N ASN A 347 -4.58 -3.94 0.82
CA ASN A 347 -5.87 -3.85 0.13
C ASN A 347 -6.17 -5.05 -0.79
N SER A 348 -5.14 -5.68 -1.36
CA SER A 348 -5.33 -6.81 -2.27
C SER A 348 -5.39 -8.18 -1.58
N TYR A 349 -4.69 -8.35 -0.46
CA TYR A 349 -4.54 -9.65 0.18
C TYR A 349 -5.07 -9.67 1.62
N ILE A 350 -4.55 -8.81 2.51
CA ILE A 350 -4.89 -8.86 3.94
C ILE A 350 -6.36 -8.49 4.16
N LEU A 351 -6.81 -7.36 3.60
CA LEU A 351 -8.19 -6.90 3.73
C LEU A 351 -9.19 -7.92 3.16
N LYS A 352 -8.87 -8.53 2.01
CA LYS A 352 -9.73 -9.57 1.42
C LYS A 352 -9.83 -10.81 2.33
N LYS A 353 -8.74 -11.24 2.97
CA LYS A 353 -8.79 -12.32 3.97
C LYS A 353 -9.65 -11.96 5.18
N MET A 354 -9.56 -10.73 5.65
CA MET A 354 -10.42 -10.24 6.73
C MET A 354 -11.89 -10.19 6.30
N GLN A 355 -12.19 -9.73 5.10
CA GLN A 355 -13.55 -9.66 4.55
C GLN A 355 -14.17 -11.04 4.33
N ARG A 356 -13.37 -12.09 4.19
CA ARG A 356 -13.82 -13.50 4.16
C ARG A 356 -13.88 -14.16 5.54
N GLY A 357 -13.45 -13.47 6.60
CA GLY A 357 -13.40 -14.00 7.96
C GLY A 357 -12.26 -14.99 8.22
N GLU A 358 -11.29 -15.09 7.31
CA GLU A 358 -10.09 -15.94 7.47
C GLU A 358 -9.11 -15.35 8.50
N LEU A 359 -9.07 -14.03 8.62
CA LEU A 359 -8.35 -13.28 9.64
C LEU A 359 -9.35 -12.38 10.39
N LYS A 360 -9.42 -12.51 11.70
CA LYS A 360 -10.36 -11.74 12.53
C LYS A 360 -9.71 -10.54 13.18
N ARG A 361 -8.48 -10.67 13.65
CA ARG A 361 -7.71 -9.62 14.34
C ARG A 361 -6.33 -9.51 13.71
N VAL A 362 -6.04 -8.34 13.17
CA VAL A 362 -4.79 -8.06 12.46
C VAL A 362 -4.08 -6.88 13.12
N LEU A 363 -2.77 -7.01 13.31
CA LEU A 363 -1.86 -5.93 13.64
C LEU A 363 -1.01 -5.64 12.40
N LEU A 364 -1.15 -4.45 11.82
CA LEU A 364 -0.37 -3.98 10.69
C LEU A 364 0.67 -2.97 11.19
N VAL A 365 1.95 -3.21 10.91
CA VAL A 365 3.09 -2.43 11.42
C VAL A 365 4.01 -2.05 10.26
N PRO A 366 3.60 -1.17 9.35
CA PRO A 366 4.45 -0.66 8.27
C PRO A 366 5.66 0.08 8.83
N THR A 367 6.73 0.05 8.07
CA THR A 367 8.00 0.68 8.44
C THR A 367 8.43 1.68 7.37
N GLY A 368 9.12 2.74 7.78
CA GLY A 368 9.65 3.75 6.88
C GLY A 368 11.08 4.13 7.25
N ALA A 369 11.94 4.24 6.25
CA ALA A 369 13.27 4.84 6.37
C ALA A 369 13.15 6.33 5.97
N LEU A 370 13.48 7.22 6.89
CA LEU A 370 13.41 8.67 6.67
C LEU A 370 14.67 9.14 5.92
N LEU A 371 14.87 8.54 4.75
CA LEU A 371 15.96 8.83 3.83
C LEU A 371 15.50 9.88 2.82
N ASN A 372 16.33 10.88 2.57
CA ASN A 372 16.20 11.81 1.45
C ASN A 372 17.54 11.94 0.72
N LYS A 373 17.56 12.63 -0.42
CA LYS A 373 18.78 12.81 -1.23
C LYS A 373 19.90 13.53 -0.49
N ASP A 374 19.56 14.35 0.51
CA ASP A 374 20.55 15.14 1.25
C ASP A 374 21.18 14.35 2.39
N THR A 375 20.50 13.29 2.89
CA THR A 375 21.01 12.43 3.97
C THR A 375 22.44 11.92 3.70
N PRO A 376 22.73 11.23 2.58
CA PRO A 376 24.09 10.80 2.27
C PRO A 376 25.05 11.95 2.03
N LEU A 377 24.59 13.04 1.40
CA LEU A 377 25.42 14.22 1.11
C LEU A 377 25.86 14.95 2.38
N GLN A 378 25.01 14.93 3.42
CA GLN A 378 25.32 15.48 4.74
C GLN A 378 26.05 14.48 5.65
N LYS A 379 26.25 13.24 5.20
CA LYS A 379 26.80 12.13 6.00
C LYS A 379 25.99 11.86 7.26
N GLU A 380 24.68 12.02 7.16
CA GLU A 380 23.73 11.69 8.22
C GLU A 380 23.33 10.22 8.14
N THR A 381 22.86 9.70 9.27
CA THR A 381 22.28 8.37 9.37
C THR A 381 20.84 8.32 8.90
N ILE A 382 20.28 7.12 8.75
CA ILE A 382 18.92 6.88 8.25
C ILE A 382 18.00 6.54 9.42
N PRO A 383 17.22 7.49 9.96
CA PRO A 383 16.26 7.20 11.00
C PRO A 383 15.12 6.32 10.49
N GLY A 384 14.66 5.40 11.32
CA GLY A 384 13.48 4.57 11.06
C GLY A 384 12.25 5.09 11.79
N VAL A 385 11.08 4.87 11.22
CA VAL A 385 9.77 5.12 11.86
C VAL A 385 8.83 3.97 11.55
N SER A 386 7.91 3.67 12.49
CA SER A 386 6.91 2.61 12.28
C SER A 386 5.67 2.93 13.10
N HIS A 387 4.49 2.78 12.51
CA HIS A 387 3.22 2.95 13.21
C HIS A 387 2.39 1.68 13.11
N ALA A 388 1.78 1.26 14.23
CA ALA A 388 0.92 0.09 14.27
C ALA A 388 -0.55 0.47 14.20
N VAL A 389 -1.33 -0.28 13.42
CA VAL A 389 -2.80 -0.16 13.33
C VAL A 389 -3.44 -1.50 13.62
N THR A 390 -4.51 -1.50 14.40
CA THR A 390 -5.28 -2.70 14.72
C THR A 390 -6.59 -2.73 13.95
N PHE A 391 -6.86 -3.88 13.32
CA PHE A 391 -8.09 -4.12 12.57
C PHE A 391 -8.83 -5.32 13.13
N GLU A 392 -10.15 -5.23 13.11
CA GLU A 392 -11.03 -6.35 13.47
C GLU A 392 -12.09 -6.63 12.40
N SER A 393 -12.33 -7.89 12.15
CA SER A 393 -13.30 -8.40 11.18
C SER A 393 -14.54 -8.90 11.89
N HIS A 394 -15.71 -8.50 11.42
CA HIS A 394 -17.00 -8.81 12.03
C HIS A 394 -17.96 -9.35 10.98
N PRO A 395 -18.73 -10.42 11.27
CA PRO A 395 -19.70 -10.93 10.31
C PRO A 395 -20.80 -9.91 10.03
N PHE A 396 -21.27 -9.87 8.79
CA PHE A 396 -22.56 -9.26 8.52
C PHE A 396 -23.62 -10.16 9.19
N LEU A 397 -24.47 -9.59 10.04
CA LEU A 397 -25.60 -10.32 10.59
C LEU A 397 -26.49 -10.76 9.41
N GLN A 398 -26.81 -12.04 9.37
CA GLN A 398 -27.74 -12.63 8.41
C GLN A 398 -29.17 -12.12 8.67
#